data_8358d9323d398cdba288f9aca86fdeec
#
_entry.id   8358d9323d398cdba288f9aca86fdeec
#
_cell.length_a   1.000
_cell.length_b   1.000
_cell.length_c   1.000
_cell.angle_alpha   90.00
_cell.angle_beta   90.00
_cell.angle_gamma   90.00
#
_symmetry.space_group_name_H-M   'P 1'
#
loop_
_entity.id
_entity.type
_entity.pdbx_description
1 polymer ?
#
loop_
_entity_poly.entity_id
_entity_poly.type
_entity_poly.pdbx_seq_one_letter_code
_entity_poly.pdbx_strand_id
1 'polypeptide(L)'
;MLDESIWHTLNGMTLFGSTAQGNVVDMMDQLGFYTGVNEYLYEGATPFTNNLMSMKYQIYRPYDTKYTEFSLKESVGNVTVYKNPYRTALAYTMDDLVQTWDYEDYNPFYVQNDLATSAFDVDELFHMVKTAKPQLNDCKITSDNGDGEYVFENTAATPDNMVFTIKSSKTREL
;
A
#
# COMPACT_ATOMS: atom_id res chain seq x y z
N MET A 1 -1.82 2.05 -16.28
CA MET A 1 -2.20 1.13 -17.39
C MET A 1 -1.69 -0.24 -17.00
N LEU A 2 -2.52 -1.28 -17.17
CA LEU A 2 -2.12 -2.67 -16.94
C LEU A 2 -1.00 -3.08 -17.90
N ASP A 3 -0.08 -3.92 -17.43
CA ASP A 3 1.02 -4.51 -18.22
C ASP A 3 1.98 -3.54 -18.92
N GLU A 4 1.98 -2.29 -18.54
CA GLU A 4 2.84 -1.28 -19.15
C GLU A 4 4.33 -1.59 -19.02
N SER A 5 4.72 -2.19 -17.90
CA SER A 5 6.10 -2.64 -17.69
C SER A 5 6.52 -3.66 -18.75
N ILE A 6 5.63 -4.56 -19.16
CA ILE A 6 5.88 -5.56 -20.21
C ILE A 6 6.07 -4.88 -21.56
N TRP A 7 5.24 -3.90 -21.88
CA TRP A 7 5.35 -3.14 -23.14
C TRP A 7 6.69 -2.41 -23.28
N HIS A 8 7.24 -1.97 -22.16
CA HIS A 8 8.52 -1.25 -22.13
C HIS A 8 9.72 -2.14 -21.76
N THR A 9 9.53 -3.46 -21.72
CA THR A 9 10.60 -4.42 -21.33
C THR A 9 11.21 -4.10 -19.96
N LEU A 10 10.41 -3.61 -19.03
CA LEU A 10 10.80 -3.30 -17.65
C LEU A 10 10.25 -4.38 -16.71
N ASN A 11 10.98 -4.65 -15.64
CA ASN A 11 10.44 -5.42 -14.52
C ASN A 11 9.50 -4.52 -13.72
N GLY A 12 8.23 -4.86 -13.66
CA GLY A 12 7.21 -4.07 -12.99
C GLY A 12 6.35 -4.90 -12.07
N MET A 13 5.58 -4.20 -11.22
CA MET A 13 4.70 -4.78 -10.20
C MET A 13 3.23 -4.79 -10.60
N THR A 14 2.92 -4.53 -11.84
CA THR A 14 1.55 -4.51 -12.35
C THR A 14 1.38 -5.66 -13.32
N LEU A 15 0.36 -6.49 -13.08
CA LEU A 15 0.07 -7.66 -13.90
C LEU A 15 -1.43 -7.75 -14.18
N PHE A 16 -1.76 -8.02 -15.45
CA PHE A 16 -3.03 -8.60 -15.86
C PHE A 16 -2.74 -9.82 -16.74
N GLY A 17 -3.31 -10.97 -16.41
CA GLY A 17 -3.11 -12.16 -17.23
C GLY A 17 -4.09 -13.26 -16.88
N SER A 18 -4.73 -13.83 -17.91
CA SER A 18 -5.72 -14.92 -17.73
C SER A 18 -5.16 -16.15 -17.01
N THR A 19 -3.84 -16.24 -16.87
CA THR A 19 -3.12 -17.32 -16.18
C THR A 19 -2.42 -16.81 -14.92
N ALA A 20 -2.81 -15.64 -14.38
CA ALA A 20 -2.29 -15.16 -13.11
C ALA A 20 -2.54 -16.21 -12.01
N GLN A 21 -1.54 -16.41 -11.15
CA GLN A 21 -1.67 -17.35 -10.05
C GLN A 21 -2.54 -16.73 -8.95
N GLY A 22 -3.65 -17.37 -8.60
CA GLY A 22 -4.61 -16.86 -7.62
C GLY A 22 -3.97 -16.55 -6.29
N ASN A 23 -3.14 -17.45 -5.74
CA ASN A 23 -2.43 -17.22 -4.47
C ASN A 23 -1.48 -16.01 -4.49
N VAL A 24 -0.94 -15.61 -5.64
CA VAL A 24 -0.16 -14.39 -5.75
C VAL A 24 -1.06 -13.16 -5.72
N VAL A 25 -2.21 -13.20 -6.40
CA VAL A 25 -3.21 -12.14 -6.36
C VAL A 25 -3.73 -11.97 -4.93
N ASP A 26 -4.06 -13.06 -4.26
CA ASP A 26 -4.53 -13.05 -2.87
C ASP A 26 -3.47 -12.46 -1.92
N MET A 27 -2.21 -12.86 -2.06
CA MET A 27 -1.11 -12.29 -1.27
C MET A 27 -0.95 -10.78 -1.51
N MET A 28 -1.09 -10.33 -2.76
CA MET A 28 -1.00 -8.90 -3.09
C MET A 28 -2.16 -8.12 -2.47
N ASP A 29 -3.36 -8.69 -2.48
CA ASP A 29 -4.55 -8.13 -1.82
C ASP A 29 -4.31 -7.96 -0.32
N GLN A 30 -3.89 -9.01 0.35
CA GLN A 30 -3.61 -9.03 1.79
C GLN A 30 -2.50 -8.04 2.18
N LEU A 31 -1.52 -7.81 1.31
CA LEU A 31 -0.50 -6.77 1.50
C LEU A 31 -1.00 -5.34 1.22
N GLY A 32 -2.25 -5.17 0.81
CA GLY A 32 -2.91 -3.87 0.60
C GLY A 32 -2.71 -3.27 -0.78
N PHE A 33 -2.27 -4.06 -1.77
CA PHE A 33 -2.26 -3.62 -3.16
C PHE A 33 -3.66 -3.70 -3.76
N TYR A 34 -3.95 -2.85 -4.72
CA TYR A 34 -5.18 -3.01 -5.51
C TYR A 34 -5.15 -4.30 -6.30
N THR A 35 -6.20 -5.10 -6.20
CA THR A 35 -6.36 -6.37 -6.89
C THR A 35 -7.72 -6.47 -7.59
N GLY A 36 -7.79 -7.34 -8.58
CA GLY A 36 -9.00 -7.69 -9.29
C GLY A 36 -8.93 -9.12 -9.82
N VAL A 37 -9.85 -9.46 -10.71
CA VAL A 37 -9.86 -10.80 -11.31
C VAL A 37 -8.63 -10.99 -12.20
N ASN A 38 -7.72 -11.86 -11.80
CA ASN A 38 -6.46 -12.13 -12.48
C ASN A 38 -5.54 -10.92 -12.67
N GLU A 39 -5.61 -9.95 -11.76
CA GLU A 39 -4.80 -8.75 -11.83
C GLU A 39 -4.40 -8.22 -10.46
N TYR A 40 -3.29 -7.50 -10.45
CA TYR A 40 -2.89 -6.61 -9.36
C TYR A 40 -2.17 -5.38 -9.90
N LEU A 41 -2.33 -4.26 -9.21
CA LEU A 41 -1.73 -2.98 -9.56
C LEU A 41 -0.77 -2.53 -8.45
N TYR A 42 0.23 -1.74 -8.86
CA TYR A 42 1.08 -1.04 -7.90
C TYR A 42 0.36 0.20 -7.33
N GLU A 43 -0.70 -0.06 -6.58
CA GLU A 43 -1.48 0.94 -5.84
C GLU A 43 -1.66 0.42 -4.40
N GLY A 44 -1.53 1.29 -3.41
CA GLY A 44 -1.58 0.90 -1.99
C GLY A 44 -0.24 0.52 -1.38
N ALA A 45 0.87 0.66 -2.13
CA ALA A 45 2.20 0.33 -1.62
C ALA A 45 2.61 1.19 -0.43
N THR A 46 3.24 0.56 0.55
CA THR A 46 3.87 1.19 1.71
C THR A 46 5.39 1.22 1.55
N PRO A 47 6.14 1.98 2.38
CA PRO A 47 7.59 1.91 2.41
C PRO A 47 8.12 0.48 2.64
N PHE A 48 7.43 -0.30 3.47
CA PHE A 48 7.78 -1.69 3.71
C PHE A 48 7.61 -2.56 2.47
N THR A 49 6.43 -2.53 1.82
CA THR A 49 6.18 -3.30 0.60
C THR A 49 7.05 -2.87 -0.57
N ASN A 50 7.39 -1.58 -0.67
CA ASN A 50 8.36 -1.09 -1.65
C ASN A 50 9.73 -1.76 -1.51
N ASN A 51 10.19 -1.92 -0.29
CA ASN A 51 11.46 -2.59 -0.01
C ASN A 51 11.35 -4.10 -0.17
N LEU A 52 10.29 -4.72 0.35
CA LEU A 52 10.00 -6.15 0.21
C LEU A 52 10.03 -6.58 -1.27
N MET A 53 9.41 -5.80 -2.15
CA MET A 53 9.34 -6.07 -3.59
C MET A 53 10.54 -5.52 -4.37
N SER A 54 11.58 -5.05 -3.69
CA SER A 54 12.80 -4.51 -4.31
C SER A 54 12.55 -3.38 -5.31
N MET A 55 11.52 -2.56 -5.07
CA MET A 55 11.17 -1.44 -5.94
C MET A 55 12.31 -0.43 -6.01
N LYS A 56 12.88 -0.29 -7.21
CA LYS A 56 14.03 0.59 -7.45
C LYS A 56 13.63 1.98 -7.91
N TYR A 57 12.59 2.04 -8.72
CA TYR A 57 12.10 3.29 -9.31
C TYR A 57 10.59 3.32 -9.30
N GLN A 58 10.05 4.52 -9.09
CA GLN A 58 8.65 4.85 -9.37
C GLN A 58 8.61 5.85 -10.50
N ILE A 59 7.73 5.63 -11.45
CA ILE A 59 7.58 6.45 -12.67
C ILE A 59 6.18 7.05 -12.63
N TYR A 60 6.11 8.37 -12.58
CA TYR A 60 4.86 9.12 -12.57
C TYR A 60 4.67 9.89 -13.87
N ARG A 61 3.44 9.87 -14.36
CA ARG A 61 2.96 10.69 -15.47
C ARG A 61 2.29 11.95 -14.95
N PRO A 62 1.93 12.91 -15.83
CA PRO A 62 1.34 14.19 -15.42
C PRO A 62 0.07 14.09 -14.57
N TYR A 63 -0.68 13.02 -14.77
CA TYR A 63 -1.99 12.82 -14.12
C TYR A 63 -1.95 11.85 -12.94
N ASP A 64 -0.79 11.26 -12.67
CA ASP A 64 -0.64 10.33 -11.55
C ASP A 64 -0.58 11.11 -10.24
N THR A 65 -1.29 10.63 -9.23
CA THR A 65 -1.17 11.17 -7.88
C THR A 65 0.18 10.74 -7.31
N LYS A 66 0.97 11.73 -6.88
CA LYS A 66 2.32 11.47 -6.37
C LYS A 66 2.25 11.23 -4.87
N TYR A 67 2.43 9.99 -4.47
CA TYR A 67 2.71 9.61 -3.08
C TYR A 67 4.01 8.82 -3.09
N THR A 68 5.12 9.46 -2.72
CA THR A 68 6.40 8.77 -2.68
C THR A 68 7.36 9.40 -1.68
N GLU A 69 7.96 8.57 -0.88
CA GLU A 69 9.11 8.85 -0.02
C GLU A 69 10.43 8.80 -0.80
N PHE A 70 10.39 8.42 -2.06
CA PHE A 70 11.57 8.27 -2.89
C PHE A 70 12.14 9.61 -3.34
N SER A 71 13.46 9.66 -3.48
CA SER A 71 14.15 10.85 -3.95
C SER A 71 13.95 11.05 -5.45
N LEU A 72 13.67 12.29 -5.86
CA LEU A 72 13.64 12.66 -7.28
C LEU A 72 14.98 12.30 -7.94
N LYS A 73 14.91 11.56 -9.05
CA LYS A 73 16.07 11.22 -9.87
C LYS A 73 16.13 12.08 -11.12
N GLU A 74 15.05 12.13 -11.87
CA GLU A 74 15.04 12.76 -13.19
C GLU A 74 13.60 13.12 -13.60
N SER A 75 13.48 14.15 -14.43
CA SER A 75 12.25 14.49 -15.13
C SER A 75 12.55 14.61 -16.61
N VAL A 76 11.81 13.87 -17.44
CA VAL A 76 11.96 13.89 -18.89
C VAL A 76 10.60 14.17 -19.52
N GLY A 77 10.47 15.36 -20.12
CA GLY A 77 9.17 15.83 -20.59
C GLY A 77 8.16 15.88 -19.45
N ASN A 78 7.07 15.14 -19.60
CA ASN A 78 5.98 15.07 -18.62
C ASN A 78 6.12 13.88 -17.64
N VAL A 79 7.19 13.12 -17.70
CA VAL A 79 7.41 11.94 -16.86
C VAL A 79 8.42 12.27 -15.76
N THR A 80 8.13 11.85 -14.54
CA THR A 80 9.01 12.03 -13.39
C THR A 80 9.41 10.69 -12.83
N VAL A 81 10.70 10.49 -12.61
CA VAL A 81 11.28 9.25 -12.08
C VAL A 81 11.82 9.50 -10.69
N TYR A 82 11.36 8.73 -9.73
CA TYR A 82 11.86 8.72 -8.36
C TYR A 82 12.66 7.44 -8.11
N LYS A 83 13.70 7.54 -7.31
CA LYS A 83 14.56 6.41 -6.94
C LYS A 83 14.38 6.08 -5.47
N ASN A 84 14.14 4.79 -5.18
CA ASN A 84 14.16 4.27 -3.82
C ASN A 84 15.61 4.17 -3.32
N PRO A 85 16.00 4.92 -2.28
CA PRO A 85 17.34 4.85 -1.70
C PRO A 85 17.53 3.58 -0.84
N TYR A 86 16.46 2.94 -0.37
CA TYR A 86 16.47 1.85 0.61
C TYR A 86 16.16 0.47 0.02
N ARG A 87 16.09 0.36 -1.32
CA ARG A 87 15.73 -0.90 -1.96
C ARG A 87 16.58 -2.08 -1.50
N THR A 88 15.95 -3.22 -1.32
CA THR A 88 16.61 -4.50 -1.07
C THR A 88 17.20 -5.11 -2.35
N ALA A 89 17.92 -6.20 -2.23
CA ALA A 89 18.28 -7.07 -3.37
C ALA A 89 17.04 -7.86 -3.84
N LEU A 90 17.08 -8.40 -5.07
CA LEU A 90 16.01 -9.25 -5.61
C LEU A 90 15.92 -10.60 -4.90
N ALA A 91 17.00 -11.03 -4.24
CA ALA A 91 17.04 -12.21 -3.40
C ALA A 91 17.67 -11.85 -2.05
N TYR A 92 17.04 -12.23 -0.98
CA TYR A 92 17.49 -12.03 0.40
C TYR A 92 16.97 -13.16 1.27
N THR A 93 17.59 -13.34 2.43
CA THR A 93 17.18 -14.34 3.41
C THR A 93 16.13 -13.78 4.34
N MET A 94 15.23 -14.63 4.78
CA MET A 94 14.24 -14.37 5.84
C MET A 94 14.45 -15.37 6.97
N ASP A 95 13.93 -15.07 8.14
CA ASP A 95 13.85 -16.02 9.24
C ASP A 95 12.88 -17.17 8.90
N ASP A 96 13.13 -18.35 9.43
CA ASP A 96 12.26 -19.52 9.23
C ASP A 96 10.86 -19.30 9.81
N LEU A 97 10.69 -18.38 10.74
CA LEU A 97 9.40 -17.97 11.30
C LEU A 97 8.45 -17.38 10.26
N VAL A 98 8.94 -16.94 9.10
CA VAL A 98 8.09 -16.50 8.00
C VAL A 98 7.08 -17.58 7.56
N GLN A 99 7.37 -18.87 7.84
CA GLN A 99 6.43 -19.95 7.56
C GLN A 99 5.18 -19.91 8.45
N THR A 100 5.19 -19.14 9.52
CA THR A 100 4.04 -18.92 10.41
C THR A 100 3.30 -17.64 10.11
N TRP A 101 3.72 -16.90 9.07
CA TRP A 101 3.08 -15.67 8.67
C TRP A 101 1.60 -15.89 8.34
N ASP A 102 0.76 -15.19 9.08
CA ASP A 102 -0.68 -15.15 8.84
C ASP A 102 -1.02 -13.94 7.95
N TYR A 103 -1.57 -14.24 6.79
CA TYR A 103 -1.96 -13.23 5.79
C TYR A 103 -3.48 -13.19 5.55
N GLU A 104 -4.27 -13.83 6.42
CA GLU A 104 -5.74 -13.89 6.29
C GLU A 104 -6.46 -12.77 7.07
N ASP A 105 -5.74 -11.79 7.59
CA ASP A 105 -6.34 -10.62 8.22
C ASP A 105 -6.88 -9.64 7.15
N TYR A 106 -7.99 -8.98 7.45
CA TYR A 106 -8.57 -7.96 6.55
C TYR A 106 -7.86 -6.61 6.61
N ASN A 107 -6.95 -6.42 7.56
CA ASN A 107 -6.19 -5.17 7.71
C ASN A 107 -4.76 -5.33 7.18
N PRO A 108 -4.43 -4.75 6.02
CA PRO A 108 -3.11 -4.93 5.40
C PRO A 108 -1.95 -4.41 6.25
N PHE A 109 -2.19 -3.49 7.18
CA PHE A 109 -1.13 -3.03 8.09
C PHE A 109 -0.79 -4.08 9.14
N TYR A 110 -1.78 -4.85 9.63
CA TYR A 110 -1.52 -5.97 10.53
C TYR A 110 -0.82 -7.11 9.81
N VAL A 111 -1.24 -7.43 8.58
CA VAL A 111 -0.57 -8.43 7.73
C VAL A 111 0.89 -8.05 7.47
N GLN A 112 1.18 -6.78 7.19
CA GLN A 112 2.54 -6.30 6.99
C GLN A 112 3.36 -6.29 8.29
N ASN A 113 2.76 -5.95 9.43
CA ASN A 113 3.42 -6.03 10.74
C ASN A 113 3.81 -7.48 11.07
N ASP A 114 2.89 -8.43 10.89
CA ASP A 114 3.17 -9.84 11.14
C ASP A 114 4.27 -10.37 10.22
N LEU A 115 4.24 -10.00 8.93
CA LEU A 115 5.33 -10.32 8.01
C LEU A 115 6.67 -9.72 8.44
N ALA A 116 6.69 -8.47 8.86
CA ALA A 116 7.93 -7.82 9.29
C ALA A 116 8.52 -8.49 10.52
N THR A 117 7.68 -8.87 11.48
CA THR A 117 8.11 -9.56 12.69
C THR A 117 8.59 -10.98 12.39
N SER A 118 7.80 -11.76 11.65
CA SER A 118 8.10 -13.16 11.39
C SER A 118 9.28 -13.36 10.43
N ALA A 119 9.42 -12.51 9.42
CA ALA A 119 10.45 -12.66 8.39
C ALA A 119 11.78 -11.99 8.74
N PHE A 120 11.77 -10.92 9.54
CA PHE A 120 12.94 -10.04 9.74
C PHE A 120 13.24 -9.72 11.19
N ASP A 121 12.48 -10.27 12.16
CA ASP A 121 12.62 -10.00 13.61
C ASP A 121 12.60 -8.48 13.90
N VAL A 122 11.70 -7.78 13.24
CA VAL A 122 11.52 -6.33 13.38
C VAL A 122 10.26 -6.07 14.21
N ASP A 123 10.34 -5.12 15.12
CA ASP A 123 9.18 -4.64 15.88
C ASP A 123 8.07 -4.14 14.94
N GLU A 124 6.86 -3.97 15.48
CA GLU A 124 5.71 -3.43 14.78
C GLU A 124 6.04 -2.15 14.01
N LEU A 125 5.85 -2.18 12.69
CA LEU A 125 6.15 -1.06 11.79
C LEU A 125 5.04 -0.01 11.79
N PHE A 126 3.78 -0.47 11.84
CA PHE A 126 2.60 0.37 11.77
C PHE A 126 1.86 0.32 13.10
N HIS A 127 1.64 1.48 13.69
CA HIS A 127 0.90 1.61 14.94
C HIS A 127 -0.43 2.32 14.68
N MET A 128 -1.50 1.77 15.24
CA MET A 128 -2.80 2.44 15.17
C MET A 128 -2.73 3.82 15.81
N VAL A 129 -3.12 4.83 15.04
CA VAL A 129 -3.24 6.20 15.54
C VAL A 129 -4.65 6.42 16.09
N LYS A 130 -4.76 6.76 17.37
CA LYS A 130 -6.05 7.18 17.94
C LYS A 130 -6.44 8.53 17.38
N THR A 131 -7.49 8.55 16.58
CA THR A 131 -8.09 9.77 16.04
C THR A 131 -9.20 10.28 16.95
N ALA A 132 -9.47 11.59 16.90
CA ALA A 132 -10.74 12.11 17.40
C ALA A 132 -11.88 11.61 16.50
N LYS A 133 -13.13 11.63 17.00
CA LYS A 133 -14.28 11.33 16.13
C LYS A 133 -14.23 12.19 14.88
N PRO A 134 -14.44 11.61 13.69
CA PRO A 134 -14.39 12.37 12.46
C PRO A 134 -15.48 13.44 12.40
N GLN A 135 -15.19 14.55 11.77
CA GLN A 135 -16.20 15.50 11.36
C GLN A 135 -16.86 15.00 10.10
N LEU A 136 -18.17 14.80 10.15
CA LEU A 136 -18.96 14.25 9.06
C LEU A 136 -19.73 15.39 8.37
N ASN A 137 -19.57 15.51 7.06
CA ASN A 137 -20.34 16.40 6.21
C ASN A 137 -21.14 15.53 5.24
N ASP A 138 -22.47 15.62 5.34
CA ASP A 138 -23.41 14.87 4.49
C ASP A 138 -23.14 13.35 4.38
N CYS A 139 -22.51 12.78 5.40
CA CYS A 139 -22.34 11.35 5.59
C CYS A 139 -22.62 10.93 7.02
N LYS A 140 -22.90 9.66 7.23
CA LYS A 140 -23.10 9.06 8.57
C LYS A 140 -22.28 7.77 8.69
N ILE A 141 -21.76 7.51 9.88
CA ILE A 141 -21.15 6.22 10.19
C ILE A 141 -22.28 5.22 10.42
N THR A 142 -22.24 4.12 9.69
CA THR A 142 -23.20 3.01 9.80
C THR A 142 -22.65 1.84 10.61
N SER A 143 -21.33 1.70 10.70
CA SER A 143 -20.65 0.74 11.56
C SER A 143 -19.33 1.34 12.06
N ASP A 144 -19.01 1.05 13.32
CA ASP A 144 -17.73 1.39 13.98
C ASP A 144 -17.32 0.16 14.79
N ASN A 145 -16.35 -0.59 14.30
CA ASN A 145 -15.91 -1.85 14.91
C ASN A 145 -14.93 -1.62 16.06
N GLY A 146 -14.56 -0.36 16.32
CA GLY A 146 -13.68 0.02 17.44
C GLY A 146 -12.18 -0.23 17.19
N ASP A 147 -11.83 -0.81 16.07
CA ASP A 147 -10.45 -1.13 15.61
C ASP A 147 -9.90 -0.14 14.59
N GLY A 148 -10.62 0.96 14.34
CA GLY A 148 -10.24 1.98 13.35
C GLY A 148 -10.91 1.78 11.99
N GLU A 149 -11.70 0.73 11.84
CA GLU A 149 -12.50 0.50 10.64
C GLU A 149 -13.88 1.15 10.78
N TYR A 150 -14.23 2.01 9.83
CA TYR A 150 -15.50 2.70 9.76
C TYR A 150 -16.21 2.41 8.46
N VAL A 151 -17.48 2.00 8.56
CA VAL A 151 -18.36 1.95 7.40
C VAL A 151 -19.24 3.20 7.44
N PHE A 152 -19.27 3.93 6.34
CA PHE A 152 -20.05 5.16 6.25
C PHE A 152 -20.93 5.18 4.99
N GLU A 153 -22.03 5.88 5.08
CA GLU A 153 -23.00 6.06 4.01
C GLU A 153 -23.15 7.54 3.70
N ASN A 154 -23.12 7.89 2.43
CA ASN A 154 -23.41 9.26 1.99
C ASN A 154 -24.90 9.56 2.18
N THR A 155 -25.21 10.72 2.76
CA THR A 155 -26.60 11.15 3.01
C THR A 155 -27.07 12.22 2.02
N ALA A 156 -26.16 12.73 1.17
CA ALA A 156 -26.46 13.71 0.13
C ALA A 156 -26.30 13.13 -1.29
N ALA A 157 -26.90 13.80 -2.28
CA ALA A 157 -26.77 13.43 -3.69
C ALA A 157 -25.37 13.74 -4.26
N THR A 158 -24.63 14.63 -3.65
CA THR A 158 -23.23 14.95 -3.98
C THR A 158 -22.33 14.39 -2.90
N PRO A 159 -21.22 13.70 -3.29
CA PRO A 159 -20.26 13.21 -2.33
C PRO A 159 -19.67 14.37 -1.52
N ASP A 160 -19.66 14.24 -0.21
CA ASP A 160 -18.96 15.16 0.67
C ASP A 160 -17.84 14.44 1.43
N ASN A 161 -17.14 15.14 2.30
CA ASN A 161 -15.92 14.64 2.91
C ASN A 161 -16.12 14.27 4.40
N MET A 162 -15.30 13.33 4.82
CA MET A 162 -15.10 12.99 6.22
C MET A 162 -13.69 13.45 6.61
N VAL A 163 -13.60 14.25 7.68
CA VAL A 163 -12.34 14.83 8.13
C VAL A 163 -11.91 14.21 9.45
N PHE A 164 -10.80 13.49 9.41
CA PHE A 164 -10.10 13.01 10.60
C PHE A 164 -9.04 14.01 11.02
N THR A 165 -9.01 14.36 12.30
CA THR A 165 -7.95 15.17 12.86
C THR A 165 -6.99 14.29 13.65
N ILE A 166 -5.74 14.22 13.17
CA ILE A 166 -4.66 13.50 13.83
C ILE A 166 -3.77 14.51 14.54
N LYS A 167 -3.49 14.28 15.83
CA LYS A 167 -2.51 15.06 16.59
C LYS A 167 -1.27 14.20 16.83
N SER A 168 -0.14 14.61 16.26
CA SER A 168 1.15 14.00 16.55
C SER A 168 1.99 14.94 17.40
N SER A 169 2.59 14.41 18.47
CA SER A 169 3.56 15.15 19.31
C SER A 169 5.00 15.09 18.78
N LYS A 170 5.22 14.30 17.71
CA LYS A 170 6.54 14.12 17.08
C LYS A 170 6.35 14.17 15.58
N THR A 171 7.39 14.58 14.85
CA THR A 171 7.46 14.41 13.40
C THR A 171 7.53 12.91 13.13
N ARG A 172 6.46 12.35 12.56
CA ARG A 172 6.35 10.95 12.12
C ARG A 172 5.84 10.97 10.69
N GLU A 173 6.28 10.04 9.90
CA GLU A 173 5.59 9.72 8.65
C GLU A 173 4.23 9.10 9.02
N LEU A 174 3.18 9.60 8.38
CA LEU A 174 1.81 9.12 8.52
C LEU A 174 1.47 8.28 7.29
#